data_36d454df6d52b00a5ef65ba0e38d924b
#
_entry.id   36d454df6d52b00a5ef65ba0e38d924b
#
_cell.length_a   1.000
_cell.length_b   1.000
_cell.length_c   1.000
_cell.angle_alpha   90.00
_cell.angle_beta   90.00
_cell.angle_gamma   90.00
#
_symmetry.space_group_name_H-M   'P 1'
#
loop_
_entity.id
_entity.type
_entity.pdbx_description
1 polymer ?
#
loop_
_entity_poly.entity_id
_entity_poly.type
_entity_poly.pdbx_seq_one_letter_code
_entity_poly.pdbx_strand_id
1 'polypeptide(L)'
;MQKAKENENDHEKVYVPVWEERKGHPILMDRSMIDQFASYEGEGGLKGAMDVLNVERIFVPVEDNGVAIYSGQGEPFREIFKEKEKERRIRPRVKLQLEKNENFFGPGIVFLLRQIDTLGSVRDACAKTGMSYSKGWSLIRSAEKELGYTVVERSPGGKHGGVANVSEAGKDILRKYELLEKDVVKYAEKRYKDIFES
;
A
#
# COMPACT_ATOMS: atom_id res chain seq x y z
N MET A 1 17.40 45.97 15.57
CA MET A 1 16.16 45.54 14.91
C MET A 1 16.29 45.79 13.41
N GLN A 2 16.78 44.79 12.67
CA GLN A 2 16.81 44.84 11.20
C GLN A 2 15.49 44.22 10.71
N LYS A 3 14.66 45.06 10.08
CA LYS A 3 13.51 44.62 9.31
C LYS A 3 14.02 43.83 8.11
N ALA A 4 13.72 42.54 8.04
CA ALA A 4 13.85 41.80 6.80
C ALA A 4 12.98 42.51 5.75
N LYS A 5 13.60 42.90 4.63
CA LYS A 5 12.87 43.32 3.45
C LYS A 5 12.21 42.07 2.87
N GLU A 6 10.89 41.95 3.04
CA GLU A 6 10.08 41.04 2.24
C GLU A 6 10.32 41.43 0.77
N ASN A 7 10.80 40.47 0.00
CA ASN A 7 10.95 40.61 -1.44
C ASN A 7 9.54 40.68 -2.06
N GLU A 8 9.17 41.84 -2.59
CA GLU A 8 7.88 42.10 -3.26
C GLU A 8 7.57 41.19 -4.46
N ASN A 9 8.53 40.34 -4.89
CA ASN A 9 8.40 39.47 -6.06
C ASN A 9 8.00 38.00 -5.75
N ASP A 10 7.64 37.65 -4.51
CA ASP A 10 7.30 36.25 -4.17
C ASP A 10 5.84 35.91 -4.43
N HIS A 11 5.00 36.89 -4.77
CA HIS A 11 3.55 36.74 -4.91
C HIS A 11 3.08 36.18 -6.26
N GLU A 12 3.96 36.04 -7.25
CA GLU A 12 3.61 35.56 -8.61
C GLU A 12 4.21 34.18 -8.94
N LYS A 13 4.54 33.40 -7.92
CA LYS A 13 5.16 32.09 -8.09
C LYS A 13 4.19 30.95 -7.80
N VAL A 14 4.26 29.93 -8.63
CA VAL A 14 3.50 28.67 -8.44
C VAL A 14 4.47 27.53 -8.22
N TYR A 15 4.35 26.83 -7.11
CA TYR A 15 5.18 25.67 -6.79
C TYR A 15 4.48 24.39 -7.26
N VAL A 16 5.17 23.65 -8.12
CA VAL A 16 4.67 22.41 -8.71
C VAL A 16 5.52 21.25 -8.22
N PRO A 17 4.96 20.29 -7.48
CA PRO A 17 5.73 19.12 -7.06
C PRO A 17 6.10 18.28 -8.29
N VAL A 18 7.31 17.69 -8.25
CA VAL A 18 7.82 16.81 -9.31
C VAL A 18 8.37 15.53 -8.70
N TRP A 19 7.89 14.39 -9.19
CA TRP A 19 8.41 13.08 -8.88
C TRP A 19 8.86 12.38 -10.17
N GLU A 20 10.15 11.97 -10.22
CA GLU A 20 10.73 11.32 -11.41
C GLU A 20 10.35 12.01 -12.74
N GLU A 21 10.60 13.34 -12.83
CA GLU A 21 10.27 14.18 -13.99
C GLU A 21 8.78 14.39 -14.28
N ARG A 22 7.88 13.75 -13.52
CA ARG A 22 6.44 13.92 -13.64
C ARG A 22 5.97 15.07 -12.77
N LYS A 23 5.30 16.03 -13.39
CA LYS A 23 4.66 17.15 -12.69
C LYS A 23 3.41 16.66 -11.97
N GLY A 24 3.24 17.09 -10.72
CA GLY A 24 2.20 16.56 -9.84
C GLY A 24 1.28 17.61 -9.23
N HIS A 25 0.42 17.17 -8.36
CA HIS A 25 -0.53 17.93 -7.58
C HIS A 25 -0.46 17.53 -6.10
N PRO A 26 -0.91 18.38 -5.16
CA PRO A 26 -1.44 19.71 -5.38
C PRO A 26 -0.33 20.71 -5.76
N ILE A 27 -0.67 21.72 -6.54
CA ILE A 27 0.19 22.89 -6.72
C ILE A 27 -0.06 23.89 -5.59
N LEU A 28 0.99 24.62 -5.20
CA LEU A 28 0.90 25.66 -4.18
C LEU A 28 1.09 27.03 -4.84
N MET A 29 0.21 27.97 -4.53
CA MET A 29 0.27 29.33 -5.04
C MET A 29 -0.18 30.33 -3.97
N ASP A 30 0.17 31.59 -4.14
CA ASP A 30 -0.35 32.64 -3.27
C ASP A 30 -1.85 32.84 -3.46
N ARG A 31 -2.54 33.16 -2.37
CA ARG A 31 -3.98 33.38 -2.38
C ARG A 31 -4.41 34.53 -3.31
N SER A 32 -3.60 35.55 -3.46
CA SER A 32 -3.85 36.69 -4.36
C SER A 32 -3.99 36.30 -5.82
N MET A 33 -3.41 35.15 -6.21
CA MET A 33 -3.49 34.64 -7.59
C MET A 33 -4.78 33.89 -7.88
N ILE A 34 -5.54 33.45 -6.85
CA ILE A 34 -6.72 32.60 -7.02
C ILE A 34 -7.78 33.31 -7.88
N ASP A 35 -8.03 34.59 -7.64
CA ASP A 35 -9.05 35.35 -8.37
C ASP A 35 -8.65 35.54 -9.84
N GLN A 36 -7.36 35.71 -10.14
CA GLN A 36 -6.84 35.80 -11.51
C GLN A 36 -7.03 34.48 -12.25
N PHE A 37 -6.74 33.36 -11.59
CA PHE A 37 -6.93 32.03 -12.19
C PHE A 37 -8.41 31.65 -12.32
N ALA A 38 -9.25 32.02 -11.35
CA ALA A 38 -10.67 31.76 -11.37
C ALA A 38 -11.43 32.52 -12.48
N SER A 39 -10.91 33.69 -12.88
CA SER A 39 -11.48 34.49 -13.96
C SER A 39 -11.03 34.08 -15.36
N TYR A 40 -10.16 33.06 -15.48
CA TYR A 40 -9.69 32.57 -16.76
C TYR A 40 -10.70 31.65 -17.44
N GLU A 41 -11.25 32.09 -18.58
CA GLU A 41 -12.25 31.35 -19.37
C GLU A 41 -11.63 30.64 -20.62
N GLY A 42 -10.31 30.67 -20.77
CA GLY A 42 -9.63 30.07 -21.92
C GLY A 42 -9.48 28.54 -21.85
N GLU A 43 -9.00 27.96 -22.94
CA GLU A 43 -8.73 26.53 -23.03
C GLU A 43 -7.52 26.10 -22.17
N GLY A 44 -7.49 24.81 -21.75
CA GLY A 44 -6.37 24.24 -21.00
C GLY A 44 -6.45 24.39 -19.49
N GLY A 45 -7.56 24.95 -18.96
CA GLY A 45 -7.81 25.09 -17.52
C GLY A 45 -6.66 25.81 -16.80
N LEU A 46 -6.28 25.35 -15.60
CA LEU A 46 -5.24 25.99 -14.79
C LEU A 46 -3.86 26.08 -15.49
N LYS A 47 -3.53 25.10 -16.32
CA LYS A 47 -2.29 25.12 -17.11
C LYS A 47 -2.35 26.25 -18.13
N GLY A 48 -3.45 26.37 -18.87
CA GLY A 48 -3.67 27.46 -19.83
C GLY A 48 -3.63 28.83 -19.17
N ALA A 49 -4.26 28.97 -18.00
CA ALA A 49 -4.20 30.19 -17.21
C ALA A 49 -2.77 30.57 -16.81
N MET A 50 -1.98 29.61 -16.32
CA MET A 50 -0.58 29.83 -15.97
C MET A 50 0.29 30.22 -17.18
N ASP A 51 -0.03 29.70 -18.36
CA ASP A 51 0.69 30.05 -19.60
C ASP A 51 0.35 31.47 -20.06
N VAL A 52 -0.92 31.84 -20.03
CA VAL A 52 -1.40 33.18 -20.45
C VAL A 52 -0.97 34.26 -19.46
N LEU A 53 -1.01 34.01 -18.18
CA LEU A 53 -0.61 34.93 -17.12
C LEU A 53 0.90 34.99 -16.93
N ASN A 54 1.66 34.20 -17.70
CA ASN A 54 3.14 34.14 -17.67
C ASN A 54 3.72 33.94 -16.25
N VAL A 55 3.07 33.07 -15.45
CA VAL A 55 3.44 32.85 -14.05
C VAL A 55 4.71 32.03 -13.94
N GLU A 56 5.62 32.43 -13.07
CA GLU A 56 6.84 31.67 -12.78
C GLU A 56 6.48 30.34 -12.09
N ARG A 57 6.96 29.20 -12.64
CA ARG A 57 6.75 27.86 -12.09
C ARG A 57 8.01 27.36 -11.45
N ILE A 58 7.97 27.11 -10.16
CA ILE A 58 9.06 26.53 -9.40
C ILE A 58 8.75 25.03 -9.23
N PHE A 59 9.61 24.19 -9.81
CA PHE A 59 9.48 22.75 -9.70
C PHE A 59 10.18 22.25 -8.45
N VAL A 60 9.41 21.63 -7.54
CA VAL A 60 9.88 21.13 -6.25
C VAL A 60 9.99 19.61 -6.30
N PRO A 61 11.21 19.04 -6.27
CA PRO A 61 11.38 17.59 -6.18
C PRO A 61 10.75 17.04 -4.89
N VAL A 62 10.00 15.96 -5.00
CA VAL A 62 9.36 15.28 -3.87
C VAL A 62 9.60 13.77 -3.96
N GLU A 63 9.64 13.10 -2.82
CA GLU A 63 9.84 11.64 -2.74
C GLU A 63 8.52 10.85 -2.84
N ASP A 64 7.37 11.53 -2.76
CA ASP A 64 6.04 10.91 -2.78
C ASP A 64 5.51 10.82 -4.21
N ASN A 65 5.32 9.59 -4.70
CA ASN A 65 4.72 9.33 -6.01
C ASN A 65 3.24 9.72 -6.10
N GLY A 66 2.55 9.89 -4.99
CA GLY A 66 1.15 10.30 -4.92
C GLY A 66 0.88 11.63 -5.65
N VAL A 67 1.87 12.52 -5.73
CA VAL A 67 1.75 13.80 -6.44
C VAL A 67 1.68 13.65 -7.95
N ALA A 68 2.23 12.57 -8.52
CA ALA A 68 2.31 12.33 -9.97
C ALA A 68 1.14 11.52 -10.54
N ILE A 69 0.25 11.03 -9.68
CA ILE A 69 -0.89 10.17 -10.09
C ILE A 69 -1.97 10.99 -10.84
N TYR A 70 -1.95 12.30 -10.71
CA TYR A 70 -2.87 13.19 -11.42
C TYR A 70 -2.35 13.51 -12.84
N SER A 71 -2.61 12.65 -13.79
CA SER A 71 -2.42 12.94 -15.22
C SER A 71 -3.75 13.31 -15.84
N GLY A 72 -4.11 14.57 -15.85
CA GLY A 72 -5.09 15.30 -16.69
C GLY A 72 -6.29 14.62 -17.39
N GLN A 73 -6.55 13.34 -17.19
CA GLN A 73 -7.66 12.59 -17.79
C GLN A 73 -8.60 12.02 -16.72
N GLY A 74 -9.12 12.86 -15.88
CA GLY A 74 -10.35 12.72 -15.06
C GLY A 74 -10.72 11.40 -14.35
N GLU A 75 -10.23 10.25 -14.75
CA GLU A 75 -10.61 8.95 -14.19
C GLU A 75 -9.77 8.50 -12.97
N PRO A 76 -8.45 8.65 -12.93
CA PRO A 76 -7.65 8.15 -11.79
C PRO A 76 -8.00 8.84 -10.48
N PHE A 77 -8.36 10.14 -10.52
CA PHE A 77 -8.68 10.90 -9.33
C PHE A 77 -9.95 10.41 -8.63
N ARG A 78 -10.99 10.07 -9.39
CA ARG A 78 -12.24 9.49 -8.84
C ARG A 78 -12.01 8.11 -8.23
N GLU A 79 -11.13 7.30 -8.81
CA GLU A 79 -10.81 5.98 -8.26
C GLU A 79 -9.99 6.08 -6.98
N ILE A 80 -8.98 6.97 -6.92
CA ILE A 80 -8.16 7.19 -5.72
C ILE A 80 -9.02 7.76 -4.57
N PHE A 81 -9.94 8.68 -4.84
CA PHE A 81 -10.86 9.17 -3.82
C PHE A 81 -11.86 8.08 -3.39
N LYS A 82 -12.35 7.26 -4.32
CA LYS A 82 -13.20 6.11 -3.99
C LYS A 82 -12.44 5.07 -3.15
N GLU A 83 -11.15 4.84 -3.39
CA GLU A 83 -10.32 3.98 -2.56
C GLU A 83 -10.06 4.59 -1.19
N LYS A 84 -9.71 5.88 -1.09
CA LYS A 84 -9.54 6.58 0.20
C LYS A 84 -10.84 6.72 0.98
N GLU A 85 -11.98 6.89 0.32
CA GLU A 85 -13.29 6.84 0.96
C GLU A 85 -13.65 5.42 1.42
N LYS A 86 -13.29 4.38 0.67
CA LYS A 86 -13.40 2.98 1.11
C LYS A 86 -12.56 2.71 2.36
N GLU A 87 -11.37 3.29 2.46
CA GLU A 87 -10.51 3.15 3.65
C GLU A 87 -11.08 3.84 4.90
N ARG A 88 -11.86 4.91 4.74
CA ARG A 88 -12.52 5.65 5.84
C ARG A 88 -13.85 5.05 6.28
N ARG A 89 -14.43 4.15 5.48
CA ARG A 89 -15.70 3.50 5.87
C ARG A 89 -15.44 2.43 6.93
N ILE A 90 -16.37 2.35 7.88
CA ILE A 90 -16.39 1.23 8.82
C ILE A 90 -16.62 -0.04 8.00
N ARG A 91 -15.75 -1.04 8.19
CA ARG A 91 -15.81 -2.33 7.50
C ARG A 91 -15.52 -3.46 8.47
N PRO A 92 -16.13 -4.63 8.30
CA PRO A 92 -15.82 -5.78 9.13
C PRO A 92 -14.37 -6.23 8.85
N ARG A 93 -13.64 -6.51 9.91
CA ARG A 93 -12.31 -7.14 9.82
C ARG A 93 -12.37 -8.54 10.38
N VAL A 94 -12.18 -9.52 9.50
CA VAL A 94 -12.15 -10.92 9.87
C VAL A 94 -10.72 -11.37 10.10
N LYS A 95 -10.50 -12.14 11.15
CA LYS A 95 -9.23 -12.83 11.43
C LYS A 95 -9.54 -14.32 11.50
N LEU A 96 -9.29 -15.03 10.41
CA LEU A 96 -9.47 -16.46 10.35
C LEU A 96 -8.30 -17.18 11.04
N GLN A 97 -8.59 -18.20 11.83
CA GLN A 97 -7.61 -19.11 12.42
C GLN A 97 -8.14 -20.54 12.33
N LEU A 98 -7.25 -21.50 12.04
CA LEU A 98 -7.57 -22.91 12.14
C LEU A 98 -7.03 -23.45 13.46
N GLU A 99 -7.85 -24.22 14.14
CA GLU A 99 -7.58 -24.83 15.45
C GLU A 99 -7.87 -26.32 15.40
N LYS A 100 -7.08 -27.11 16.12
CA LYS A 100 -7.34 -28.50 16.39
C LYS A 100 -7.20 -28.75 17.90
N ASN A 101 -5.98 -28.90 18.41
CA ASN A 101 -5.73 -28.88 19.86
C ASN A 101 -5.31 -27.46 20.30
N GLU A 102 -4.65 -26.75 19.42
CA GLU A 102 -4.20 -25.37 19.59
C GLU A 102 -4.41 -24.60 18.29
N ASN A 103 -4.44 -23.27 18.36
CA ASN A 103 -4.40 -22.41 17.18
C ASN A 103 -3.09 -22.61 16.43
N PHE A 104 -3.10 -23.22 15.25
CA PHE A 104 -1.89 -23.60 14.53
C PHE A 104 -1.74 -22.93 13.17
N PHE A 105 -2.82 -22.45 12.57
CA PHE A 105 -2.76 -21.85 11.22
C PHE A 105 -3.60 -20.57 11.16
N GLY A 106 -2.99 -19.48 10.75
CA GLY A 106 -3.62 -18.18 10.68
C GLY A 106 -2.75 -17.16 9.94
N PRO A 107 -3.07 -15.87 9.97
CA PRO A 107 -2.40 -14.87 9.14
C PRO A 107 -0.86 -14.84 9.27
N GLY A 108 -0.34 -15.12 10.47
CA GLY A 108 1.12 -15.11 10.70
C GLY A 108 1.87 -16.20 9.96
N ILE A 109 1.40 -17.47 10.06
CA ILE A 109 2.02 -18.59 9.33
C ILE A 109 1.75 -18.48 7.83
N VAL A 110 0.59 -18.04 7.41
CA VAL A 110 0.24 -17.83 6.00
C VAL A 110 1.19 -16.83 5.35
N PHE A 111 1.40 -15.68 5.98
CA PHE A 111 2.33 -14.67 5.48
C PHE A 111 3.77 -15.19 5.42
N LEU A 112 4.21 -15.93 6.45
CA LEU A 112 5.52 -16.55 6.48
C LEU A 112 5.70 -17.56 5.34
N LEU A 113 4.76 -18.47 5.13
CA LEU A 113 4.83 -19.48 4.07
C LEU A 113 4.89 -18.86 2.67
N ARG A 114 4.11 -17.82 2.41
CA ARG A 114 4.19 -17.06 1.15
C ARG A 114 5.59 -16.48 0.91
N GLN A 115 6.20 -15.92 1.97
CA GLN A 115 7.55 -15.37 1.84
C GLN A 115 8.59 -16.48 1.66
N ILE A 116 8.44 -17.64 2.30
CA ILE A 116 9.34 -18.79 2.09
C ILE A 116 9.23 -19.30 0.64
N ASP A 117 8.02 -19.43 0.11
CA ASP A 117 7.80 -19.88 -1.27
C ASP A 117 8.41 -18.93 -2.31
N THR A 118 8.44 -17.63 -2.01
CA THR A 118 9.02 -16.60 -2.87
C THR A 118 10.55 -16.49 -2.74
N LEU A 119 11.08 -16.56 -1.50
CA LEU A 119 12.46 -16.22 -1.20
C LEU A 119 13.36 -17.46 -1.07
N GLY A 120 12.80 -18.67 -0.95
CA GLY A 120 13.55 -19.90 -0.77
C GLY A 120 14.33 -19.98 0.57
N SER A 121 13.99 -19.13 1.55
CA SER A 121 14.74 -19.00 2.81
C SER A 121 13.83 -18.63 3.97
N VAL A 122 13.84 -19.44 5.04
CA VAL A 122 13.09 -19.11 6.27
C VAL A 122 13.66 -17.87 6.96
N ARG A 123 14.97 -17.68 6.92
CA ARG A 123 15.62 -16.51 7.53
C ARG A 123 15.16 -15.22 6.86
N ASP A 124 15.23 -15.18 5.53
CA ASP A 124 14.87 -13.98 4.77
C ASP A 124 13.36 -13.73 4.83
N ALA A 125 12.56 -14.79 4.81
CA ALA A 125 11.12 -14.72 5.03
C ALA A 125 10.78 -14.12 6.41
N CYS A 126 11.45 -14.56 7.48
CA CYS A 126 11.28 -13.97 8.81
C CYS A 126 11.67 -12.49 8.84
N ALA A 127 12.81 -12.12 8.25
CA ALA A 127 13.24 -10.73 8.15
C ALA A 127 12.21 -9.88 7.40
N LYS A 128 11.71 -10.37 6.26
CA LYS A 128 10.69 -9.69 5.45
C LYS A 128 9.36 -9.52 6.16
N THR A 129 8.99 -10.47 7.04
CA THR A 129 7.74 -10.44 7.81
C THR A 129 7.86 -9.69 9.14
N GLY A 130 9.05 -9.22 9.49
CA GLY A 130 9.32 -8.53 10.77
C GLY A 130 9.25 -9.45 11.99
N MET A 131 9.40 -10.77 11.82
CA MET A 131 9.41 -11.71 12.92
C MET A 131 10.80 -12.30 13.19
N SER A 132 11.06 -12.68 14.44
CA SER A 132 12.30 -13.38 14.77
C SER A 132 12.35 -14.78 14.14
N TYR A 133 13.54 -15.25 13.83
CA TYR A 133 13.77 -16.60 13.28
C TYR A 133 13.18 -17.71 14.17
N SER A 134 13.34 -17.58 15.49
CA SER A 134 12.75 -18.52 16.46
C SER A 134 11.23 -18.52 16.40
N LYS A 135 10.59 -17.35 16.25
CA LYS A 135 9.13 -17.26 16.10
C LYS A 135 8.65 -17.90 14.82
N GLY A 136 9.34 -17.65 13.69
CA GLY A 136 9.03 -18.29 12.42
C GLY A 136 9.02 -19.83 12.53
N TRP A 137 10.09 -20.37 13.13
CA TRP A 137 10.16 -21.82 13.34
C TRP A 137 9.14 -22.35 14.34
N SER A 138 8.78 -21.59 15.35
CA SER A 138 7.71 -21.96 16.27
C SER A 138 6.37 -22.13 15.53
N LEU A 139 6.04 -21.18 14.63
CA LEU A 139 4.82 -21.25 13.82
C LEU A 139 4.82 -22.46 12.87
N ILE A 140 5.95 -22.71 12.17
CA ILE A 140 6.07 -23.84 11.26
C ILE A 140 5.88 -25.15 12.01
N ARG A 141 6.61 -25.35 13.13
CA ARG A 141 6.50 -26.57 13.92
C ARG A 141 5.14 -26.79 14.53
N SER A 142 4.47 -25.73 15.00
CA SER A 142 3.09 -25.82 15.51
C SER A 142 2.15 -26.29 14.40
N ALA A 143 2.26 -25.71 13.20
CA ALA A 143 1.45 -26.13 12.06
C ALA A 143 1.71 -27.60 11.68
N GLU A 144 2.98 -28.01 11.55
CA GLU A 144 3.35 -29.38 11.21
C GLU A 144 2.90 -30.40 12.25
N LYS A 145 2.99 -30.05 13.54
CA LYS A 145 2.50 -30.90 14.64
C LYS A 145 1.00 -31.18 14.55
N GLU A 146 0.20 -30.15 14.33
CA GLU A 146 -1.26 -30.29 14.28
C GLU A 146 -1.76 -30.91 12.96
N LEU A 147 -1.05 -30.63 11.85
CA LEU A 147 -1.34 -31.21 10.54
C LEU A 147 -0.86 -32.65 10.38
N GLY A 148 0.23 -33.04 11.08
CA GLY A 148 0.82 -34.36 11.00
C GLY A 148 1.72 -34.57 9.78
N TYR A 149 2.07 -33.50 9.05
CA TYR A 149 2.96 -33.54 7.90
C TYR A 149 3.84 -32.28 7.79
N THR A 150 4.92 -32.39 7.02
CA THR A 150 5.88 -31.32 6.80
C THR A 150 5.29 -30.25 5.87
N VAL A 151 5.31 -28.99 6.28
CA VAL A 151 4.87 -27.85 5.45
C VAL A 151 6.05 -27.08 4.85
N VAL A 152 7.27 -27.19 5.42
CA VAL A 152 8.49 -26.56 4.91
C VAL A 152 9.60 -27.59 4.82
N GLU A 153 10.00 -27.91 3.61
CA GLU A 153 11.15 -28.77 3.31
C GLU A 153 12.46 -27.98 3.33
N ARG A 154 13.54 -28.61 3.81
CA ARG A 154 14.87 -28.03 3.83
C ARG A 154 15.84 -28.90 3.08
N SER A 155 16.65 -28.24 2.25
CA SER A 155 17.85 -28.85 1.69
C SER A 155 19.07 -28.30 2.41
N PRO A 156 19.99 -29.15 2.90
CA PRO A 156 21.24 -28.71 3.48
C PRO A 156 21.96 -27.82 2.49
N GLY A 157 22.30 -26.59 2.87
CA GLY A 157 23.01 -25.64 2.04
C GLY A 157 24.48 -25.59 2.41
N GLY A 158 25.32 -25.33 1.41
CA GLY A 158 26.73 -25.02 1.60
C GLY A 158 26.98 -23.61 2.17
N LYS A 159 28.07 -22.94 1.79
CA LYS A 159 28.55 -21.62 2.27
C LYS A 159 27.52 -20.48 2.29
N HIS A 160 26.37 -20.59 1.61
CA HIS A 160 25.36 -19.54 1.48
C HIS A 160 24.04 -19.81 2.23
N GLY A 161 23.99 -20.81 3.11
CA GLY A 161 22.79 -21.18 3.86
C GLY A 161 21.94 -22.24 3.15
N GLY A 162 21.04 -22.92 3.91
CA GLY A 162 20.13 -23.94 3.36
C GLY A 162 18.97 -23.32 2.59
N VAL A 163 18.56 -23.99 1.51
CA VAL A 163 17.33 -23.66 0.77
C VAL A 163 16.14 -24.23 1.53
N ALA A 164 15.08 -23.46 1.65
CA ALA A 164 13.81 -23.89 2.23
C ALA A 164 12.69 -23.62 1.24
N ASN A 165 11.87 -24.64 0.99
CA ASN A 165 10.72 -24.55 0.11
C ASN A 165 9.45 -24.96 0.86
N VAL A 166 8.33 -24.38 0.49
CA VAL A 166 7.03 -24.87 0.96
C VAL A 166 6.75 -26.20 0.26
N SER A 167 6.45 -27.24 1.04
CA SER A 167 6.10 -28.56 0.50
C SER A 167 4.81 -28.50 -0.32
N GLU A 168 4.55 -29.49 -1.17
CA GLU A 168 3.26 -29.55 -1.91
C GLU A 168 2.07 -29.62 -0.96
N ALA A 169 2.16 -30.34 0.17
CA ALA A 169 1.15 -30.36 1.21
C ALA A 169 1.02 -28.99 1.90
N GLY A 170 2.13 -28.28 2.10
CA GLY A 170 2.14 -26.90 2.61
C GLY A 170 1.47 -25.91 1.67
N LYS A 171 1.69 -26.04 0.37
CA LYS A 171 1.00 -25.22 -0.65
C LYS A 171 -0.49 -25.53 -0.72
N ASP A 172 -0.88 -26.78 -0.58
CA ASP A 172 -2.28 -27.18 -0.61
C ASP A 172 -3.06 -26.61 0.59
N ILE A 173 -2.52 -26.73 1.81
CA ILE A 173 -3.18 -26.13 2.99
C ILE A 173 -3.21 -24.60 2.92
N LEU A 174 -2.16 -23.96 2.40
CA LEU A 174 -2.10 -22.53 2.18
C LEU A 174 -3.22 -22.07 1.23
N ARG A 175 -3.36 -22.74 0.09
CA ARG A 175 -4.41 -22.46 -0.92
C ARG A 175 -5.81 -22.64 -0.33
N LYS A 176 -6.04 -23.72 0.42
CA LYS A 176 -7.33 -24.00 1.07
C LYS A 176 -7.69 -22.95 2.12
N TYR A 177 -6.71 -22.53 2.92
CA TYR A 177 -6.90 -21.46 3.88
C TYR A 177 -7.27 -20.14 3.22
N GLU A 178 -6.55 -19.77 2.16
CA GLU A 178 -6.78 -18.52 1.42
C GLU A 178 -8.15 -18.48 0.76
N LEU A 179 -8.60 -19.62 0.23
CA LEU A 179 -9.95 -19.73 -0.34
C LEU A 179 -11.02 -19.55 0.75
N LEU A 180 -10.86 -20.23 1.87
CA LEU A 180 -11.79 -20.12 3.00
C LEU A 180 -11.79 -18.69 3.57
N GLU A 181 -10.62 -18.08 3.77
CA GLU A 181 -10.49 -16.69 4.25
C GLU A 181 -11.22 -15.72 3.33
N LYS A 182 -11.02 -15.84 2.03
CA LYS A 182 -11.70 -15.02 1.00
C LYS A 182 -13.21 -15.15 1.08
N ASP A 183 -13.73 -16.35 1.22
CA ASP A 183 -15.18 -16.58 1.28
C ASP A 183 -15.79 -16.02 2.56
N VAL A 184 -15.11 -16.20 3.71
CA VAL A 184 -15.56 -15.65 5.00
C VAL A 184 -15.53 -14.13 4.99
N VAL A 185 -14.48 -13.52 4.46
CA VAL A 185 -14.38 -12.05 4.31
C VAL A 185 -15.53 -11.52 3.44
N LYS A 186 -15.75 -12.14 2.27
CA LYS A 186 -16.84 -11.77 1.37
C LYS A 186 -18.22 -11.89 2.01
N TYR A 187 -18.44 -12.96 2.78
CA TYR A 187 -19.67 -13.13 3.54
C TYR A 187 -19.85 -12.05 4.61
N ALA A 188 -18.80 -11.78 5.38
CA ALA A 188 -18.82 -10.74 6.42
C ALA A 188 -19.11 -9.35 5.83
N GLU A 189 -18.50 -9.00 4.70
CA GLU A 189 -18.75 -7.74 4.00
C GLU A 189 -20.22 -7.63 3.54
N LYS A 190 -20.77 -8.72 2.97
CA LYS A 190 -22.18 -8.75 2.57
C LYS A 190 -23.10 -8.56 3.77
N ARG A 191 -22.88 -9.34 4.85
CA ARG A 191 -23.71 -9.26 6.06
C ARG A 191 -23.59 -7.91 6.78
N TYR A 192 -22.42 -7.31 6.75
CA TYR A 192 -22.21 -5.95 7.28
C TYR A 192 -23.14 -4.94 6.57
N LYS A 193 -23.16 -4.97 5.24
CA LYS A 193 -24.04 -4.09 4.46
C LYS A 193 -25.51 -4.32 4.80
N ASP A 194 -25.93 -5.58 4.84
CA ASP A 194 -27.32 -5.95 5.16
C ASP A 194 -27.77 -5.47 6.56
N ILE A 195 -26.84 -5.34 7.52
CA ILE A 195 -27.17 -5.06 8.93
C ILE A 195 -26.94 -3.58 9.26
N PHE A 196 -25.93 -2.95 8.68
CA PHE A 196 -25.49 -1.60 9.09
C PHE A 196 -25.73 -0.51 8.03
N GLU A 197 -26.00 -0.88 6.78
CA GLU A 197 -26.23 0.06 5.67
C GLU A 197 -27.66 -0.06 5.07
N SER A 198 -28.55 -0.84 5.74
CA SER A 198 -29.96 -0.99 5.36
C SER A 198 -30.81 0.19 5.78
#